data_3f3e894d60ced7a3d3adb752a0855860
#
_entry.id   3f3e894d60ced7a3d3adb752a0855860
#
_cell.length_a   1.000
_cell.length_b   1.000
_cell.length_c   1.000
_cell.angle_alpha   90.00
_cell.angle_beta   90.00
_cell.angle_gamma   90.00
#
_symmetry.space_group_name_H-M   'P 1'
#
loop_
_entity.id
_entity.type
_entity.pdbx_description
1 polymer ?
#
loop_
_entity_poly.entity_id
_entity_poly.type
_entity_poly.pdbx_seq_one_letter_code
_entity_poly.pdbx_strand_id
1 'polypeptide(L)'
;MYKSAHFNDYNAVKGVWDEMYSDNSAIRDHYQRVIDYLSKESTDNLNKKEDLARRLFMTQGITFTVYNSGEGIEKIFPFDIIPRIITAAEWSFVEKGIKQRLTALNLFLKDVYHNQFIIKDGIVPIDVIYSCPHFLREMYQVDVPHDIYVHIAGIDLIRDEEGAFYVLEDNLRTPSGVSYMLENREITKRLFPDLLPQCNVRSVTEYPTILYKNLLALSPRQISNPTIVLLSPGIYNSAYFEHTTLARLMGVELVEGRDLVVNNHKVYMKTTTGLQQVDVIYRRVDDEYLDPLVFNPSSVLGVSGLMSAYRKGNVAIVNAIGNGVADDKAIYSYVPDMIKYYLNEEPLLKNVPTYQLRNADEREFTFANINSMVVKKTNGSGGYGMLMGHAADEQEIEDYKKEILKDPRNFIAQPTISLSAAPCYIQGMLQPRRIDLRPYALCGPDGIKIVPGGLTRVALKEGSLVVNSSQGGGSKDTWVLSPPTP
;
A
#
# COMPACT_ATOMS: atom_id res chain seq x y z
N MET A 1 7.32 41.06 10.92
CA MET A 1 7.09 39.63 10.63
C MET A 1 7.01 38.91 11.97
N TYR A 2 5.81 38.57 12.40
CA TYR A 2 5.65 37.72 13.61
C TYR A 2 5.96 36.28 13.18
N LYS A 3 7.20 35.83 13.40
CA LYS A 3 7.51 34.40 13.39
C LYS A 3 6.89 33.83 14.67
N SER A 4 5.89 32.98 14.60
CA SER A 4 5.40 32.27 15.77
C SER A 4 6.54 31.40 16.31
N ALA A 5 6.67 31.31 17.63
CA ALA A 5 7.76 30.58 18.30
C ALA A 5 7.86 29.09 17.85
N HIS A 6 6.76 28.50 17.36
CA HIS A 6 6.67 27.07 16.99
C HIS A 6 7.51 26.66 15.78
N PHE A 7 7.79 27.59 14.85
CA PHE A 7 8.53 27.30 13.62
C PHE A 7 10.01 27.66 13.70
N ASN A 8 10.41 28.41 14.74
CA ASN A 8 11.80 28.87 14.90
C ASN A 8 12.74 27.79 15.44
N ASP A 9 12.20 26.79 16.14
CA ASP A 9 12.98 25.75 16.82
C ASP A 9 13.01 24.42 16.05
N TYR A 10 12.42 24.37 14.84
CA TYR A 10 12.50 23.16 14.03
C TYR A 10 13.90 22.97 13.46
N ASN A 11 14.50 21.82 13.79
CA ASN A 11 15.80 21.41 13.31
C ASN A 11 15.65 20.26 12.33
N ALA A 12 15.81 20.53 11.03
CA ALA A 12 15.82 19.49 10.00
C ALA A 12 16.96 18.49 10.25
N VAL A 13 16.74 17.22 9.94
CA VAL A 13 17.75 16.18 10.09
C VAL A 13 18.79 16.34 8.99
N LYS A 14 20.07 16.49 9.37
CA LYS A 14 21.17 16.64 8.41
C LYS A 14 21.34 15.39 7.54
N GLY A 15 21.61 15.61 6.25
CA GLY A 15 21.84 14.53 5.29
C GLY A 15 20.55 13.74 4.94
N VAL A 16 19.41 14.39 5.07
CA VAL A 16 18.09 13.82 4.79
C VAL A 16 17.24 14.86 4.08
N TRP A 17 16.53 14.44 3.05
CA TRP A 17 15.53 15.29 2.42
C TRP A 17 14.44 15.66 3.43
N ASP A 18 14.26 16.96 3.66
CA ASP A 18 13.13 17.47 4.42
C ASP A 18 12.03 17.94 3.46
N GLU A 19 10.80 17.50 3.71
CA GLU A 19 9.67 17.82 2.82
C GLU A 19 9.30 19.31 2.85
N MET A 20 9.52 19.98 3.99
CA MET A 20 9.11 21.38 4.19
C MET A 20 10.26 22.36 4.04
N TYR A 21 11.47 21.98 4.44
CA TYR A 21 12.63 22.85 4.45
C TYR A 21 13.66 22.45 3.38
N SER A 22 14.30 23.45 2.78
CA SER A 22 15.46 23.23 1.92
C SER A 22 16.75 23.13 2.75
N ASP A 23 17.86 22.73 2.10
CA ASP A 23 19.17 22.61 2.75
C ASP A 23 19.65 23.91 3.40
N ASN A 24 19.19 25.05 2.91
CA ASN A 24 19.48 26.38 3.48
C ASN A 24 18.50 26.77 4.61
N SER A 25 17.73 25.82 5.14
CA SER A 25 16.70 26.07 6.16
C SER A 25 15.60 27.06 5.70
N ALA A 26 15.49 27.31 4.41
CA ALA A 26 14.38 28.09 3.85
C ALA A 26 13.15 27.18 3.67
N ILE A 27 11.97 27.73 3.89
CA ILE A 27 10.71 27.02 3.66
C ILE A 27 10.54 26.86 2.14
N ARG A 28 10.21 25.64 1.69
CA ARG A 28 9.92 25.37 0.27
C ARG A 28 8.63 26.10 -0.15
N ASP A 29 8.61 26.68 -1.34
CA ASP A 29 7.54 27.56 -1.81
C ASP A 29 6.14 26.95 -1.66
N HIS A 30 6.00 25.65 -1.92
CA HIS A 30 4.70 24.96 -1.84
C HIS A 30 4.18 24.79 -0.40
N TYR A 31 5.03 24.98 0.63
CA TYR A 31 4.62 24.99 2.03
C TYR A 31 4.31 26.40 2.57
N GLN A 32 4.67 27.47 1.83
CA GLN A 32 4.58 28.83 2.35
C GLN A 32 3.18 29.18 2.87
N ARG A 33 2.11 28.81 2.12
CA ARG A 33 0.72 29.09 2.53
C ARG A 33 0.32 28.37 3.81
N VAL A 34 0.78 27.13 3.99
CA VAL A 34 0.50 26.34 5.21
C VAL A 34 1.21 27.00 6.40
N ILE A 35 2.48 27.38 6.24
CA ILE A 35 3.24 28.07 7.28
C ILE A 35 2.63 29.42 7.62
N ASP A 36 2.22 30.22 6.63
CA ASP A 36 1.57 31.51 6.85
C ASP A 36 0.24 31.37 7.61
N TYR A 37 -0.48 30.29 7.39
CA TYR A 37 -1.70 29.99 8.14
C TYR A 37 -1.38 29.55 9.57
N LEU A 38 -0.54 28.55 9.73
CA LEU A 38 -0.20 27.96 11.04
C LEU A 38 0.55 28.95 11.93
N SER A 39 1.34 29.88 11.36
CA SER A 39 2.05 30.91 12.13
C SER A 39 1.13 31.93 12.81
N LYS A 40 -0.13 32.01 12.40
CA LYS A 40 -1.15 32.87 13.03
C LYS A 40 -1.87 32.14 14.18
N GLU A 41 -1.74 30.82 14.25
CA GLU A 41 -2.35 30.02 15.30
C GLU A 41 -1.49 30.07 16.59
N SER A 42 -2.14 30.10 17.74
CA SER A 42 -1.44 29.93 19.02
C SER A 42 -1.18 28.45 19.30
N THR A 43 -0.21 28.15 20.17
CA THR A 43 0.03 26.78 20.65
C THR A 43 -1.22 26.15 21.22
N ASP A 44 -1.99 26.92 21.99
CA ASP A 44 -3.24 26.46 22.60
C ASP A 44 -4.27 26.05 21.52
N ASN A 45 -4.38 26.82 20.43
CA ASN A 45 -5.25 26.47 19.32
C ASN A 45 -4.78 25.20 18.58
N LEU A 46 -3.47 25.06 18.34
CA LEU A 46 -2.92 23.86 17.70
C LEU A 46 -3.11 22.62 18.58
N ASN A 47 -2.90 22.74 19.89
CA ASN A 47 -3.17 21.67 20.85
C ASN A 47 -4.65 21.27 20.86
N LYS A 48 -5.57 22.25 20.81
CA LYS A 48 -7.01 21.96 20.69
C LYS A 48 -7.36 21.26 19.39
N LYS A 49 -6.71 21.58 18.27
CA LYS A 49 -6.88 20.89 16.98
C LYS A 49 -6.35 19.46 17.04
N GLU A 50 -5.19 19.24 17.65
CA GLU A 50 -4.62 17.89 17.88
C GLU A 50 -5.57 17.04 18.75
N ASP A 51 -6.07 17.61 19.86
CA ASP A 51 -7.06 16.94 20.72
C ASP A 51 -8.39 16.67 20.01
N LEU A 52 -8.83 17.57 19.14
CA LEU A 52 -10.01 17.37 18.33
C LEU A 52 -9.79 16.24 17.32
N ALA A 53 -8.65 16.21 16.64
CA ALA A 53 -8.30 15.11 15.75
C ALA A 53 -8.37 13.77 16.47
N ARG A 54 -7.69 13.64 17.61
CA ARG A 54 -7.69 12.40 18.42
C ARG A 54 -9.10 11.97 18.82
N ARG A 55 -9.95 12.93 19.24
CA ARG A 55 -11.37 12.64 19.58
C ARG A 55 -12.16 12.17 18.36
N LEU A 56 -11.95 12.79 17.19
CA LEU A 56 -12.63 12.39 15.95
C LEU A 56 -12.25 10.97 15.54
N PHE A 57 -10.96 10.61 15.57
CA PHE A 57 -10.49 9.25 15.32
C PHE A 57 -11.15 8.25 16.27
N MET A 58 -11.19 8.59 17.57
CA MET A 58 -11.80 7.73 18.59
C MET A 58 -13.31 7.55 18.39
N THR A 59 -14.04 8.65 18.20
CA THR A 59 -15.51 8.60 18.10
C THR A 59 -16.01 8.00 16.79
N GLN A 60 -15.21 8.04 15.74
CA GLN A 60 -15.52 7.41 14.45
C GLN A 60 -15.02 5.96 14.36
N GLY A 61 -14.36 5.46 15.41
CA GLY A 61 -13.83 4.09 15.43
C GLY A 61 -12.73 3.87 14.37
N ILE A 62 -11.94 4.93 14.07
CA ILE A 62 -10.83 4.82 13.12
C ILE A 62 -9.66 4.17 13.85
N THR A 63 -9.66 2.86 13.85
CA THR A 63 -8.74 2.03 14.62
C THR A 63 -7.94 1.11 13.72
N PHE A 64 -6.87 0.59 14.29
CA PHE A 64 -6.04 -0.43 13.68
C PHE A 64 -5.66 -1.45 14.74
N THR A 65 -5.80 -2.74 14.43
CA THR A 65 -5.43 -3.79 15.37
C THR A 65 -3.96 -4.14 15.22
N VAL A 66 -3.22 -3.97 16.31
CA VAL A 66 -1.80 -4.37 16.42
C VAL A 66 -1.73 -5.70 17.14
N TYR A 67 -1.07 -6.68 16.54
CA TYR A 67 -0.87 -8.00 17.14
C TYR A 67 0.49 -8.05 17.84
N ASN A 68 0.47 -8.14 19.18
CA ASN A 68 1.65 -8.41 19.99
C ASN A 68 1.46 -9.78 20.67
N SER A 69 2.41 -10.69 20.47
CA SER A 69 2.43 -12.02 21.15
C SER A 69 1.14 -12.83 21.01
N GLY A 70 0.41 -12.68 19.89
CA GLY A 70 -0.82 -13.44 19.62
C GLY A 70 -2.12 -12.78 20.08
N GLU A 71 -2.06 -11.69 20.84
CA GLU A 71 -3.24 -10.90 21.22
C GLU A 71 -3.36 -9.64 20.35
N GLY A 72 -4.53 -9.43 19.74
CA GLY A 72 -4.85 -8.23 18.98
C GLY A 72 -5.28 -7.10 19.92
N ILE A 73 -4.55 -5.99 19.93
CA ILE A 73 -4.94 -4.77 20.65
C ILE A 73 -5.40 -3.74 19.63
N GLU A 74 -6.67 -3.35 19.74
CA GLU A 74 -7.23 -2.27 18.94
C GLU A 74 -6.70 -0.92 19.45
N LYS A 75 -6.06 -0.17 18.55
CA LYS A 75 -5.51 1.17 18.84
C LYS A 75 -6.10 2.19 17.91
N ILE A 76 -6.30 3.41 18.42
CA ILE A 76 -6.62 4.57 17.58
C ILE A 76 -5.45 4.78 16.62
N PHE A 77 -5.76 4.99 15.35
CA PHE A 77 -4.74 5.26 14.34
C PHE A 77 -4.11 6.64 14.58
N PRO A 78 -2.80 6.75 14.89
CA PRO A 78 -2.19 8.03 15.21
C PRO A 78 -2.15 8.94 13.97
N PHE A 79 -2.52 10.21 14.18
CA PHE A 79 -2.59 11.20 13.13
C PHE A 79 -1.88 12.50 13.53
N ASP A 80 -1.01 12.98 12.65
CA ASP A 80 -0.36 14.29 12.81
C ASP A 80 -1.07 15.33 11.96
N ILE A 81 -1.33 16.48 12.56
CA ILE A 81 -2.14 17.56 11.98
C ILE A 81 -1.43 18.36 10.88
N ILE A 82 -0.09 18.25 10.75
CA ILE A 82 0.68 18.96 9.73
C ILE A 82 0.66 18.13 8.43
N PRO A 83 0.12 18.64 7.31
CA PRO A 83 0.04 17.86 6.08
C PRO A 83 1.40 17.66 5.42
N ARG A 84 1.55 16.57 4.65
CA ARG A 84 2.59 16.44 3.65
C ARG A 84 2.10 17.00 2.31
N ILE A 85 2.89 17.87 1.68
CA ILE A 85 2.53 18.49 0.41
C ILE A 85 3.43 17.96 -0.71
N ILE A 86 2.80 17.58 -1.82
CA ILE A 86 3.45 17.13 -3.05
C ILE A 86 3.00 18.07 -4.17
N THR A 87 3.95 18.61 -4.92
CA THR A 87 3.67 19.53 -6.02
C THR A 87 2.99 18.79 -7.18
N ALA A 88 2.29 19.55 -8.04
CA ALA A 88 1.65 19.00 -9.24
C ALA A 88 2.66 18.32 -10.19
N ALA A 89 3.87 18.88 -10.32
CA ALA A 89 4.92 18.33 -11.17
C ALA A 89 5.45 16.99 -10.64
N GLU A 90 5.77 16.92 -9.35
CA GLU A 90 6.19 15.68 -8.68
C GLU A 90 5.13 14.60 -8.80
N TRP A 91 3.86 14.97 -8.54
CA TRP A 91 2.77 14.01 -8.64
C TRP A 91 2.57 13.50 -10.06
N SER A 92 2.68 14.36 -11.07
CA SER A 92 2.59 13.94 -12.47
C SER A 92 3.67 12.92 -12.83
N PHE A 93 4.87 13.08 -12.31
CA PHE A 93 5.97 12.11 -12.49
C PHE A 93 5.66 10.78 -11.81
N VAL A 94 5.25 10.81 -10.53
CA VAL A 94 4.86 9.62 -9.74
C VAL A 94 3.70 8.89 -10.43
N GLU A 95 2.67 9.62 -10.87
CA GLU A 95 1.51 9.06 -11.55
C GLU A 95 1.90 8.31 -12.84
N LYS A 96 2.76 8.90 -13.67
CA LYS A 96 3.26 8.26 -14.90
C LYS A 96 4.06 7.00 -14.60
N GLY A 97 4.97 7.07 -13.61
CA GLY A 97 5.79 5.93 -13.24
C GLY A 97 4.99 4.76 -12.66
N ILE A 98 3.97 5.05 -11.84
CA ILE A 98 3.08 4.00 -11.31
C ILE A 98 2.24 3.38 -12.45
N LYS A 99 1.71 4.18 -13.39
CA LYS A 99 0.98 3.66 -14.56
C LYS A 99 1.85 2.73 -15.38
N GLN A 100 3.07 3.14 -15.73
CA GLN A 100 4.04 2.33 -16.45
C GLN A 100 4.28 0.99 -15.73
N ARG A 101 4.58 1.05 -14.44
CA ARG A 101 4.88 -0.10 -13.59
C ARG A 101 3.72 -1.10 -13.54
N LEU A 102 2.51 -0.63 -13.26
CA LEU A 102 1.32 -1.50 -13.16
C LEU A 102 0.91 -2.09 -14.51
N THR A 103 1.16 -1.39 -15.61
CA THR A 103 0.96 -1.95 -16.95
C THR A 103 1.91 -3.14 -17.16
N ALA A 104 3.20 -3.00 -16.88
CA ALA A 104 4.17 -4.08 -17.01
C ALA A 104 3.85 -5.25 -16.07
N LEU A 105 3.43 -5.00 -14.83
CA LEU A 105 3.06 -6.03 -13.86
C LEU A 105 1.81 -6.83 -14.27
N ASN A 106 0.80 -6.20 -14.85
CA ASN A 106 -0.36 -6.92 -15.38
C ASN A 106 0.00 -7.77 -16.61
N LEU A 107 0.86 -7.27 -17.51
CA LEU A 107 1.38 -8.04 -18.65
C LEU A 107 2.22 -9.24 -18.16
N PHE A 108 3.07 -9.04 -17.15
CA PHE A 108 3.83 -10.11 -16.51
C PHE A 108 2.92 -11.19 -15.94
N LEU A 109 1.89 -10.82 -15.18
CA LEU A 109 0.94 -11.77 -14.60
C LEU A 109 0.21 -12.56 -15.68
N LYS A 110 -0.26 -11.90 -16.74
CA LYS A 110 -0.86 -12.59 -17.88
C LYS A 110 0.14 -13.57 -18.51
N ASP A 111 1.38 -13.14 -18.74
CA ASP A 111 2.37 -13.97 -19.41
C ASP A 111 2.73 -15.22 -18.59
N VAL A 112 3.01 -15.08 -17.28
CA VAL A 112 3.43 -16.21 -16.43
C VAL A 112 2.34 -17.26 -16.24
N TYR A 113 1.08 -16.90 -16.36
CA TYR A 113 -0.05 -17.85 -16.29
C TYR A 113 -0.47 -18.40 -17.66
N HIS A 114 0.08 -17.89 -18.78
CA HIS A 114 -0.27 -18.35 -20.13
C HIS A 114 0.97 -18.76 -20.94
N ASN A 115 1.58 -17.83 -21.65
CA ASN A 115 2.62 -18.12 -22.63
C ASN A 115 4.01 -18.30 -22.04
N GLN A 116 4.30 -17.66 -20.90
CA GLN A 116 5.58 -17.72 -20.18
C GLN A 116 6.79 -17.26 -21.03
N PHE A 117 6.58 -16.27 -21.90
CA PHE A 117 7.63 -15.75 -22.77
C PHE A 117 8.77 -15.14 -21.96
N ILE A 118 8.50 -14.38 -20.92
CA ILE A 118 9.53 -13.74 -20.09
C ILE A 118 10.46 -14.77 -19.42
N ILE A 119 9.93 -15.97 -19.11
CA ILE A 119 10.71 -17.10 -18.57
C ILE A 119 11.53 -17.74 -19.70
N LYS A 120 10.90 -18.01 -20.85
CA LYS A 120 11.57 -18.65 -22.02
C LYS A 120 12.72 -17.80 -22.55
N ASP A 121 12.55 -16.47 -22.51
CA ASP A 121 13.56 -15.52 -22.96
C ASP A 121 14.63 -15.22 -21.88
N GLY A 122 14.48 -15.86 -20.69
CA GLY A 122 15.49 -15.79 -19.62
C GLY A 122 15.56 -14.46 -18.87
N ILE A 123 14.55 -13.60 -19.00
CA ILE A 123 14.51 -12.30 -18.31
C ILE A 123 14.24 -12.50 -16.82
N VAL A 124 13.27 -13.36 -16.47
CA VAL A 124 13.01 -13.76 -15.09
C VAL A 124 13.31 -15.26 -14.98
N PRO A 125 14.21 -15.68 -14.07
CA PRO A 125 14.53 -17.08 -13.90
C PRO A 125 13.32 -17.91 -13.47
N ILE A 126 13.16 -19.08 -14.06
CA ILE A 126 12.04 -20.00 -13.84
C ILE A 126 11.87 -20.37 -12.35
N ASP A 127 12.97 -20.59 -11.67
CA ASP A 127 12.97 -20.96 -10.26
C ASP A 127 12.49 -19.84 -9.34
N VAL A 128 12.68 -18.56 -9.69
CA VAL A 128 12.14 -17.43 -8.94
C VAL A 128 10.62 -17.43 -8.95
N ILE A 129 10.01 -17.79 -10.08
CA ILE A 129 8.55 -17.83 -10.23
C ILE A 129 7.96 -19.10 -9.60
N TYR A 130 8.48 -20.28 -9.99
CA TYR A 130 7.88 -21.55 -9.55
C TYR A 130 8.13 -21.91 -8.08
N SER A 131 9.15 -21.33 -7.44
CA SER A 131 9.36 -21.46 -6.00
C SER A 131 8.62 -20.39 -5.18
N CYS A 132 7.99 -19.40 -5.83
CA CYS A 132 7.18 -18.43 -5.15
C CYS A 132 5.89 -19.10 -4.63
N PRO A 133 5.60 -19.05 -3.31
CA PRO A 133 4.40 -19.68 -2.75
C PRO A 133 3.10 -19.07 -3.26
N HIS A 134 3.18 -17.87 -3.81
CA HIS A 134 2.02 -17.15 -4.38
C HIS A 134 1.80 -17.41 -5.88
N PHE A 135 2.70 -18.22 -6.52
CA PHE A 135 2.42 -18.71 -7.86
C PHE A 135 1.47 -19.90 -7.78
N LEU A 136 0.26 -19.70 -8.20
CA LEU A 136 -0.81 -20.69 -8.10
C LEU A 136 -0.99 -21.44 -9.42
N ARG A 137 -0.60 -22.71 -9.45
CA ARG A 137 -0.74 -23.59 -10.63
C ARG A 137 -2.19 -23.71 -11.10
N GLU A 138 -3.12 -23.54 -10.18
CA GLU A 138 -4.56 -23.55 -10.40
C GLU A 138 -5.03 -22.45 -11.32
N MET A 139 -4.22 -21.39 -11.47
CA MET A 139 -4.49 -20.27 -12.38
C MET A 139 -3.87 -20.43 -13.77
N TYR A 140 -3.11 -21.50 -14.01
CA TYR A 140 -2.55 -21.73 -15.34
C TYR A 140 -3.64 -21.88 -16.39
N GLN A 141 -3.56 -21.09 -17.48
CA GLN A 141 -4.55 -20.99 -18.58
C GLN A 141 -5.97 -20.61 -18.11
N VAL A 142 -6.08 -19.85 -17.02
CA VAL A 142 -7.36 -19.27 -16.59
C VAL A 142 -7.42 -17.81 -17.06
N ASP A 143 -8.39 -17.51 -17.88
CA ASP A 143 -8.64 -16.14 -18.34
C ASP A 143 -9.25 -15.31 -17.23
N VAL A 144 -8.68 -14.11 -17.01
CA VAL A 144 -9.23 -13.13 -16.09
C VAL A 144 -9.91 -12.00 -16.86
N PRO A 145 -10.96 -11.37 -16.30
CA PRO A 145 -11.66 -10.29 -16.98
C PRO A 145 -10.71 -9.18 -17.44
N HIS A 146 -10.76 -8.82 -18.71
CA HIS A 146 -9.96 -7.78 -19.37
C HIS A 146 -8.44 -7.96 -19.24
N ASP A 147 -7.95 -9.16 -18.92
CA ASP A 147 -6.53 -9.45 -18.66
C ASP A 147 -5.94 -8.63 -17.49
N ILE A 148 -6.77 -8.13 -16.58
CA ILE A 148 -6.34 -7.32 -15.43
C ILE A 148 -6.32 -8.22 -14.19
N TYR A 149 -5.13 -8.50 -13.68
CA TYR A 149 -4.89 -9.27 -12.46
C TYR A 149 -4.86 -8.35 -11.22
N VAL A 150 -4.25 -7.17 -11.37
CA VAL A 150 -4.12 -6.16 -10.31
C VAL A 150 -5.05 -5.00 -10.62
N HIS A 151 -6.19 -4.97 -9.95
CA HIS A 151 -7.15 -3.87 -10.04
C HIS A 151 -6.90 -2.78 -9.01
N ILE A 152 -6.35 -3.16 -7.85
CA ILE A 152 -6.06 -2.26 -6.74
C ILE A 152 -4.61 -2.50 -6.33
N ALA A 153 -3.82 -1.43 -6.34
CA ALA A 153 -2.43 -1.46 -5.93
C ALA A 153 -2.13 -0.36 -4.92
N GLY A 154 -1.24 -0.65 -3.96
CA GLY A 154 -0.61 0.30 -3.07
C GLY A 154 0.89 0.23 -3.27
N ILE A 155 1.50 1.24 -3.88
CA ILE A 155 2.93 1.26 -4.19
C ILE A 155 3.66 2.06 -3.14
N ASP A 156 4.54 1.42 -2.36
CA ASP A 156 5.28 2.13 -1.32
C ASP A 156 6.44 2.90 -1.94
N LEU A 157 6.41 4.20 -1.76
CA LEU A 157 7.41 5.15 -2.25
C LEU A 157 8.18 5.77 -1.09
N ILE A 158 9.48 5.89 -1.28
CA ILE A 158 10.37 6.66 -0.42
C ILE A 158 11.04 7.77 -1.21
N ARG A 159 11.60 8.75 -0.52
CA ARG A 159 12.52 9.71 -1.12
C ARG A 159 13.93 9.47 -0.59
N ASP A 160 14.91 9.62 -1.48
CA ASP A 160 16.32 9.64 -1.11
C ASP A 160 16.75 11.03 -0.57
N GLU A 161 18.02 11.20 -0.33
CA GLU A 161 18.63 12.42 0.19
C GLU A 161 18.53 13.61 -0.79
N GLU A 162 18.37 13.34 -2.08
CA GLU A 162 18.21 14.32 -3.15
C GLU A 162 16.74 14.66 -3.42
N GLY A 163 15.81 13.95 -2.77
CA GLY A 163 14.38 14.11 -2.92
C GLY A 163 13.76 13.34 -4.08
N ALA A 164 14.52 12.45 -4.74
CA ALA A 164 14.00 11.59 -5.79
C ALA A 164 13.13 10.46 -5.19
N PHE A 165 12.04 10.13 -5.89
CA PHE A 165 11.18 9.03 -5.50
C PHE A 165 11.72 7.68 -5.97
N TYR A 166 11.73 6.70 -5.06
CA TYR A 166 12.03 5.30 -5.33
C TYR A 166 10.87 4.42 -4.89
N VAL A 167 10.64 3.34 -5.61
CA VAL A 167 9.72 2.28 -5.18
C VAL A 167 10.41 1.43 -4.14
N LEU A 168 9.80 1.23 -2.98
CA LEU A 168 10.30 0.36 -1.91
C LEU A 168 9.72 -1.05 -2.02
N GLU A 169 8.41 -1.16 -2.29
CA GLU A 169 7.72 -2.42 -2.54
C GLU A 169 6.40 -2.21 -3.29
N ASP A 170 5.92 -3.27 -3.92
CA ASP A 170 4.61 -3.33 -4.57
C ASP A 170 3.64 -4.11 -3.68
N ASN A 171 2.56 -3.49 -3.22
CA ASN A 171 1.49 -4.17 -2.50
C ASN A 171 0.32 -4.41 -3.46
N LEU A 172 0.17 -5.64 -3.92
CA LEU A 172 -0.73 -5.98 -5.03
C LEU A 172 -1.80 -6.99 -4.67
N ARG A 173 -1.66 -7.77 -3.59
CA ARG A 173 -2.66 -8.77 -3.18
C ARG A 173 -3.91 -8.14 -2.59
N THR A 174 -3.80 -7.61 -1.40
CA THR A 174 -4.87 -6.97 -0.63
C THR A 174 -4.37 -5.67 0.01
N PRO A 175 -3.94 -4.65 -0.79
CA PRO A 175 -3.37 -3.43 -0.24
C PRO A 175 -4.37 -2.76 0.70
N SER A 176 -3.86 -2.28 1.85
CA SER A 176 -4.64 -1.60 2.88
C SER A 176 -4.14 -0.18 3.12
N GLY A 177 -4.98 0.64 3.74
CA GLY A 177 -4.64 1.99 4.16
C GLY A 177 -5.38 3.11 3.44
N VAL A 178 -6.14 2.82 2.39
CA VAL A 178 -6.87 3.84 1.63
C VAL A 178 -7.97 4.51 2.45
N SER A 179 -8.63 3.78 3.35
CA SER A 179 -9.63 4.37 4.24
C SER A 179 -9.01 5.40 5.16
N TYR A 180 -7.82 5.12 5.67
CA TYR A 180 -7.10 6.08 6.52
C TYR A 180 -6.68 7.33 5.73
N MET A 181 -6.30 7.21 4.45
CA MET A 181 -6.07 8.36 3.57
C MET A 181 -7.34 9.22 3.44
N LEU A 182 -8.50 8.58 3.23
CA LEU A 182 -9.79 9.27 3.11
C LEU A 182 -10.18 9.96 4.42
N GLU A 183 -10.06 9.26 5.55
CA GLU A 183 -10.39 9.80 6.87
C GLU A 183 -9.42 10.91 7.31
N ASN A 184 -8.12 10.76 7.03
CA ASN A 184 -7.15 11.83 7.25
C ASN A 184 -7.58 13.13 6.55
N ARG A 185 -8.04 13.05 5.29
CA ARG A 185 -8.54 14.18 4.52
C ARG A 185 -9.83 14.77 5.14
N GLU A 186 -10.77 13.94 5.56
CA GLU A 186 -12.01 14.41 6.18
C GLU A 186 -11.75 15.08 7.54
N ILE A 187 -10.84 14.56 8.33
CA ILE A 187 -10.43 15.17 9.59
C ILE A 187 -9.70 16.50 9.34
N THR A 188 -8.76 16.53 8.39
CA THR A 188 -8.05 17.77 8.02
C THR A 188 -9.01 18.88 7.59
N LYS A 189 -10.06 18.57 6.82
CA LYS A 189 -11.11 19.53 6.45
C LYS A 189 -11.79 20.15 7.67
N ARG A 190 -12.01 19.35 8.73
CA ARG A 190 -12.65 19.83 9.97
C ARG A 190 -11.70 20.67 10.84
N LEU A 191 -10.40 20.33 10.83
CA LEU A 191 -9.38 21.06 11.59
C LEU A 191 -9.04 22.41 10.93
N PHE A 192 -9.01 22.44 9.59
CA PHE A 192 -8.52 23.55 8.78
C PHE A 192 -9.48 23.83 7.59
N PRO A 193 -10.74 24.23 7.84
CA PRO A 193 -11.75 24.32 6.79
C PRO A 193 -11.39 25.31 5.69
N ASP A 194 -10.67 26.39 6.03
CA ASP A 194 -10.30 27.44 5.09
C ASP A 194 -8.97 27.19 4.38
N LEU A 195 -8.12 26.28 4.89
CA LEU A 195 -6.76 26.10 4.41
C LEU A 195 -6.69 25.25 3.14
N LEU A 196 -7.43 24.15 3.07
CA LEU A 196 -7.45 23.27 1.90
C LEU A 196 -7.84 23.99 0.60
N PRO A 197 -8.96 24.80 0.58
CA PRO A 197 -9.32 25.56 -0.62
C PRO A 197 -8.24 26.57 -1.03
N GLN A 198 -7.62 27.24 -0.04
CA GLN A 198 -6.54 28.21 -0.31
C GLN A 198 -5.30 27.57 -0.90
N CYS A 199 -5.04 26.28 -0.62
CA CYS A 199 -3.87 25.55 -1.13
C CYS A 199 -4.13 24.85 -2.47
N ASN A 200 -5.33 24.92 -3.05
CA ASN A 200 -5.70 24.24 -4.29
C ASN A 200 -5.40 22.73 -4.26
N VAL A 201 -5.75 22.07 -3.16
CA VAL A 201 -5.50 20.64 -2.95
C VAL A 201 -6.47 19.81 -3.78
N ARG A 202 -5.95 18.84 -4.55
CA ARG A 202 -6.75 17.90 -5.34
C ARG A 202 -7.56 16.98 -4.43
N SER A 203 -8.76 16.62 -4.88
CA SER A 203 -9.66 15.73 -4.12
C SER A 203 -9.23 14.27 -4.18
N VAL A 204 -9.38 13.55 -3.07
CA VAL A 204 -9.23 12.09 -2.97
C VAL A 204 -10.56 11.35 -2.84
N THR A 205 -11.67 12.11 -2.70
CA THR A 205 -12.99 11.55 -2.35
C THR A 205 -13.63 10.72 -3.46
N GLU A 206 -13.10 10.77 -4.68
CA GLU A 206 -13.60 9.99 -5.81
C GLU A 206 -13.17 8.52 -5.78
N TYR A 207 -12.22 8.13 -4.90
CA TYR A 207 -11.68 6.78 -4.85
C TYR A 207 -12.78 5.69 -4.78
N PRO A 208 -13.74 5.73 -3.84
CA PRO A 208 -14.77 4.69 -3.76
C PRO A 208 -15.64 4.62 -5.01
N THR A 209 -15.95 5.76 -5.63
CA THR A 209 -16.74 5.84 -6.85
C THR A 209 -16.00 5.23 -8.05
N ILE A 210 -14.69 5.50 -8.17
CA ILE A 210 -13.86 4.93 -9.24
C ILE A 210 -13.73 3.43 -9.04
N LEU A 211 -13.47 2.97 -7.80
CA LEU A 211 -13.40 1.56 -7.47
C LEU A 211 -14.71 0.84 -7.81
N TYR A 212 -15.84 1.38 -7.36
CA TYR A 212 -17.15 0.81 -7.66
C TYR A 212 -17.41 0.69 -9.18
N LYS A 213 -17.08 1.73 -9.97
CA LYS A 213 -17.21 1.68 -11.44
C LYS A 213 -16.33 0.61 -12.06
N ASN A 214 -15.08 0.47 -11.60
CA ASN A 214 -14.20 -0.59 -12.07
C ASN A 214 -14.77 -1.97 -11.74
N LEU A 215 -15.31 -2.18 -10.54
CA LEU A 215 -15.94 -3.44 -10.14
C LEU A 215 -17.18 -3.75 -11.00
N LEU A 216 -18.03 -2.75 -11.26
CA LEU A 216 -19.19 -2.90 -12.14
C LEU A 216 -18.80 -3.40 -13.54
N ALA A 217 -17.74 -2.85 -14.10
CA ALA A 217 -17.27 -3.18 -15.43
C ALA A 217 -16.73 -4.63 -15.57
N LEU A 218 -16.49 -5.31 -14.45
CA LEU A 218 -16.00 -6.70 -14.43
C LEU A 218 -17.12 -7.73 -14.34
N SER A 219 -18.38 -7.30 -14.23
CA SER A 219 -19.50 -8.23 -14.13
C SER A 219 -19.56 -9.17 -15.34
N PRO A 220 -19.55 -10.49 -15.14
CA PRO A 220 -19.69 -11.44 -16.23
C PRO A 220 -21.10 -11.42 -16.82
N ARG A 221 -22.09 -10.96 -16.08
CA ARG A 221 -23.45 -10.77 -16.56
C ARG A 221 -23.66 -9.34 -17.04
N GLN A 222 -24.09 -9.20 -18.27
CA GLN A 222 -24.47 -7.88 -18.82
C GLN A 222 -25.88 -7.50 -18.39
N ILE A 223 -26.02 -7.13 -17.11
CA ILE A 223 -27.28 -6.68 -16.50
C ILE A 223 -27.11 -5.27 -15.94
N SER A 224 -28.22 -4.56 -15.80
CA SER A 224 -28.22 -3.18 -15.31
C SER A 224 -27.75 -3.03 -13.87
N ASN A 225 -27.88 -4.07 -13.05
CA ASN A 225 -27.61 -4.04 -11.61
C ASN A 225 -26.89 -5.32 -11.16
N PRO A 226 -25.60 -5.49 -11.47
CA PRO A 226 -24.85 -6.64 -11.00
C PRO A 226 -24.64 -6.56 -9.48
N THR A 227 -24.65 -7.71 -8.81
CA THR A 227 -24.40 -7.81 -7.39
C THR A 227 -22.90 -7.84 -7.11
N ILE A 228 -22.41 -6.82 -6.43
CA ILE A 228 -21.02 -6.70 -5.97
C ILE A 228 -20.99 -6.89 -4.46
N VAL A 229 -20.05 -7.68 -3.96
CA VAL A 229 -19.85 -7.87 -2.52
C VAL A 229 -18.39 -7.62 -2.15
N LEU A 230 -18.15 -7.14 -0.93
CA LEU A 230 -16.82 -7.09 -0.33
C LEU A 230 -16.68 -8.30 0.62
N LEU A 231 -15.80 -9.24 0.27
CA LEU A 231 -15.54 -10.44 1.08
C LEU A 231 -14.45 -10.15 2.12
N SER A 232 -14.84 -10.11 3.37
CA SER A 232 -13.98 -9.87 4.53
C SER A 232 -13.67 -11.17 5.29
N PRO A 233 -12.47 -11.33 5.88
CA PRO A 233 -12.20 -12.40 6.82
C PRO A 233 -12.82 -12.17 8.21
N GLY A 234 -13.52 -11.05 8.42
CA GLY A 234 -14.23 -10.72 9.64
C GLY A 234 -13.48 -9.80 10.59
N ILE A 235 -14.07 -9.62 11.77
CA ILE A 235 -13.69 -8.58 12.76
C ILE A 235 -12.28 -8.73 13.35
N TYR A 236 -11.68 -9.89 13.26
CA TYR A 236 -10.33 -10.14 13.76
C TYR A 236 -9.23 -9.68 12.79
N ASN A 237 -9.59 -9.23 11.59
CA ASN A 237 -8.61 -8.70 10.64
C ASN A 237 -8.18 -7.28 11.05
N SER A 238 -6.88 -6.99 11.02
CA SER A 238 -6.33 -5.68 11.39
C SER A 238 -6.89 -4.52 10.56
N ALA A 239 -7.30 -4.79 9.32
CA ALA A 239 -7.88 -3.81 8.40
C ALA A 239 -9.43 -3.85 8.36
N TYR A 240 -10.11 -4.45 9.35
CA TYR A 240 -11.57 -4.57 9.33
C TYR A 240 -12.28 -3.21 9.24
N PHE A 241 -11.77 -2.19 9.91
CA PHE A 241 -12.25 -0.81 9.74
C PHE A 241 -12.28 -0.40 8.26
N GLU A 242 -11.23 -0.69 7.50
CA GLU A 242 -11.18 -0.39 6.06
C GLU A 242 -12.24 -1.17 5.28
N HIS A 243 -12.46 -2.44 5.61
CA HIS A 243 -13.45 -3.27 4.91
C HIS A 243 -14.85 -2.68 5.07
N THR A 244 -15.24 -2.34 6.30
CA THR A 244 -16.55 -1.73 6.59
C THR A 244 -16.71 -0.36 5.95
N THR A 245 -15.66 0.46 6.02
CA THR A 245 -15.67 1.82 5.45
C THR A 245 -15.81 1.78 3.92
N LEU A 246 -15.03 0.93 3.23
CA LEU A 246 -15.11 0.82 1.77
C LEU A 246 -16.45 0.23 1.31
N ALA A 247 -16.96 -0.81 1.97
CA ALA A 247 -18.27 -1.37 1.64
C ALA A 247 -19.37 -0.30 1.75
N ARG A 248 -19.38 0.48 2.85
CA ARG A 248 -20.31 1.57 3.07
C ARG A 248 -20.18 2.69 2.03
N LEU A 249 -18.94 3.11 1.70
CA LEU A 249 -18.70 4.21 0.74
C LEU A 249 -19.06 3.81 -0.70
N MET A 250 -18.89 2.54 -1.06
CA MET A 250 -19.31 2.01 -2.37
C MET A 250 -20.79 1.64 -2.43
N GLY A 251 -21.45 1.46 -1.28
CA GLY A 251 -22.83 0.98 -1.21
C GLY A 251 -22.96 -0.50 -1.61
N VAL A 252 -21.96 -1.33 -1.27
CA VAL A 252 -21.95 -2.77 -1.52
C VAL A 252 -22.06 -3.56 -0.23
N GLU A 253 -22.53 -4.82 -0.34
CA GLU A 253 -22.67 -5.68 0.84
C GLU A 253 -21.30 -6.14 1.35
N LEU A 254 -21.11 -6.03 2.68
CA LEU A 254 -19.99 -6.62 3.41
C LEU A 254 -20.38 -8.05 3.80
N VAL A 255 -19.63 -9.03 3.31
CA VAL A 255 -19.89 -10.45 3.55
C VAL A 255 -18.67 -11.17 4.10
N GLU A 256 -18.90 -12.22 4.85
CA GLU A 256 -17.91 -13.24 5.21
C GLU A 256 -18.12 -14.52 4.39
N GLY A 257 -17.16 -15.45 4.37
CA GLY A 257 -17.28 -16.70 3.61
C GLY A 257 -18.55 -17.50 3.91
N ARG A 258 -19.00 -17.47 5.19
CA ARG A 258 -20.24 -18.13 5.65
C ARG A 258 -21.54 -17.57 5.04
N ASP A 259 -21.51 -16.32 4.55
CA ASP A 259 -22.66 -15.66 3.93
C ASP A 259 -22.81 -16.03 2.46
N LEU A 260 -21.79 -16.67 1.89
CA LEU A 260 -21.75 -17.07 0.50
C LEU A 260 -21.93 -18.59 0.35
N VAL A 261 -22.42 -19.01 -0.79
CA VAL A 261 -22.54 -20.42 -1.21
C VAL A 261 -22.37 -20.56 -2.71
N VAL A 262 -21.68 -21.63 -3.13
CA VAL A 262 -21.58 -21.97 -4.56
C VAL A 262 -22.58 -23.06 -4.90
N ASN A 263 -23.38 -22.82 -5.92
CA ASN A 263 -24.32 -23.81 -6.48
C ASN A 263 -24.24 -23.74 -8.01
N ASN A 264 -24.09 -24.92 -8.66
CA ASN A 264 -23.95 -25.03 -10.12
C ASN A 264 -22.93 -24.06 -10.72
N HIS A 265 -21.73 -23.98 -10.11
CA HIS A 265 -20.65 -23.08 -10.51
C HIS A 265 -21.01 -21.58 -10.50
N LYS A 266 -21.97 -21.17 -9.69
CA LYS A 266 -22.36 -19.77 -9.47
C LYS A 266 -22.30 -19.46 -7.99
N VAL A 267 -21.86 -18.26 -7.67
CA VAL A 267 -21.80 -17.77 -6.29
C VAL A 267 -23.10 -17.08 -5.93
N TYR A 268 -23.62 -17.38 -4.75
CA TYR A 268 -24.82 -16.74 -4.21
C TYR A 268 -24.55 -16.21 -2.81
N MET A 269 -25.07 -15.04 -2.52
CA MET A 269 -25.17 -14.47 -1.18
C MET A 269 -26.49 -14.92 -0.55
N LYS A 270 -26.43 -15.35 0.70
CA LYS A 270 -27.61 -15.69 1.54
C LYS A 270 -28.26 -14.40 2.02
N THR A 271 -29.54 -14.21 1.70
CA THR A 271 -30.34 -13.06 2.14
C THR A 271 -31.59 -13.54 2.88
N THR A 272 -32.29 -12.63 3.53
CA THR A 272 -33.56 -12.92 4.22
C THR A 272 -34.69 -13.34 3.25
N THR A 273 -34.54 -13.05 1.97
CA THR A 273 -35.52 -13.40 0.93
C THR A 273 -35.08 -14.57 0.05
N GLY A 274 -33.91 -15.18 0.32
CA GLY A 274 -33.39 -16.31 -0.45
C GLY A 274 -31.96 -16.10 -0.91
N LEU A 275 -31.57 -16.76 -1.99
CA LEU A 275 -30.24 -16.70 -2.58
C LEU A 275 -30.17 -15.63 -3.68
N GLN A 276 -29.25 -14.69 -3.56
CA GLN A 276 -28.96 -13.68 -4.59
C GLN A 276 -27.63 -13.99 -5.26
N GLN A 277 -27.62 -14.13 -6.60
CA GLN A 277 -26.40 -14.40 -7.34
C GLN A 277 -25.43 -13.23 -7.25
N VAL A 278 -24.16 -13.52 -6.92
CA VAL A 278 -23.04 -12.57 -6.84
C VAL A 278 -22.29 -12.57 -8.18
N ASP A 279 -22.01 -11.40 -8.72
CA ASP A 279 -21.29 -11.19 -9.97
C ASP A 279 -19.83 -10.84 -9.78
N VAL A 280 -19.54 -10.00 -8.77
CA VAL A 280 -18.19 -9.51 -8.50
C VAL A 280 -17.91 -9.59 -7.00
N ILE A 281 -16.76 -10.15 -6.66
CA ILE A 281 -16.26 -10.22 -5.30
C ILE A 281 -15.01 -9.34 -5.20
N TYR A 282 -15.10 -8.25 -4.44
CA TYR A 282 -13.92 -7.54 -3.95
C TYR A 282 -13.41 -8.26 -2.70
N ARG A 283 -12.35 -9.03 -2.85
CA ARG A 283 -11.81 -9.85 -1.75
C ARG A 283 -10.85 -9.09 -0.85
N ARG A 284 -10.95 -9.33 0.45
CA ARG A 284 -9.98 -8.95 1.47
C ARG A 284 -9.42 -10.19 2.19
N VAL A 285 -9.59 -11.35 1.57
CA VAL A 285 -9.10 -12.66 1.99
C VAL A 285 -7.97 -13.07 1.05
N ASP A 286 -6.84 -13.54 1.60
CA ASP A 286 -5.71 -14.02 0.81
C ASP A 286 -6.04 -15.30 0.05
N ASP A 287 -5.33 -15.55 -1.05
CA ASP A 287 -5.58 -16.64 -2.01
C ASP A 287 -5.71 -18.01 -1.32
N GLU A 288 -4.80 -18.31 -0.38
CA GLU A 288 -4.76 -19.60 0.32
C GLU A 288 -6.03 -19.92 1.12
N TYR A 289 -6.79 -18.88 1.51
CA TYR A 289 -8.03 -19.04 2.30
C TYR A 289 -9.31 -18.95 1.49
N LEU A 290 -9.25 -18.64 0.18
CA LEU A 290 -10.44 -18.35 -0.63
C LEU A 290 -11.33 -19.57 -0.90
N ASP A 291 -10.73 -20.74 -1.17
CA ASP A 291 -11.49 -21.96 -1.44
C ASP A 291 -10.86 -23.17 -0.75
N PRO A 292 -11.47 -23.69 0.32
CA PRO A 292 -10.93 -24.83 1.06
C PRO A 292 -10.87 -26.13 0.26
N LEU A 293 -11.59 -26.25 -0.86
CA LEU A 293 -11.52 -27.42 -1.72
C LEU A 293 -10.29 -27.39 -2.66
N VAL A 294 -9.63 -26.26 -2.79
CA VAL A 294 -8.54 -26.07 -3.76
C VAL A 294 -7.23 -25.70 -3.08
N PHE A 295 -7.28 -24.84 -2.06
CA PHE A 295 -6.10 -24.29 -1.39
C PHE A 295 -5.92 -24.89 0.01
N ASN A 296 -6.28 -24.16 1.07
CA ASN A 296 -6.13 -24.62 2.43
C ASN A 296 -7.41 -25.30 2.94
N PRO A 297 -7.44 -26.64 3.11
CA PRO A 297 -8.66 -27.36 3.49
C PRO A 297 -9.17 -27.02 4.90
N SER A 298 -8.35 -26.40 5.75
CA SER A 298 -8.75 -25.95 7.09
C SER A 298 -9.31 -24.51 7.09
N SER A 299 -9.37 -23.84 5.94
CA SER A 299 -9.88 -22.47 5.85
C SER A 299 -11.38 -22.41 6.14
N VAL A 300 -11.74 -21.54 7.09
CA VAL A 300 -13.13 -21.16 7.39
C VAL A 300 -13.49 -19.77 6.88
N LEU A 301 -12.55 -19.09 6.22
CA LEU A 301 -12.69 -17.70 5.76
C LEU A 301 -13.22 -17.61 4.33
N GLY A 302 -13.04 -18.67 3.54
CA GLY A 302 -13.39 -18.70 2.13
C GLY A 302 -14.74 -19.40 1.85
N VAL A 303 -14.94 -19.72 0.57
CA VAL A 303 -16.18 -20.29 0.05
C VAL A 303 -15.87 -21.56 -0.74
N SER A 304 -16.36 -22.70 -0.28
CA SER A 304 -16.15 -23.99 -0.96
C SER A 304 -16.71 -23.97 -2.37
N GLY A 305 -15.84 -24.30 -3.36
CA GLY A 305 -16.17 -24.32 -4.78
C GLY A 305 -16.07 -22.96 -5.48
N LEU A 306 -15.58 -21.92 -4.82
CA LEU A 306 -15.40 -20.59 -5.40
C LEU A 306 -14.52 -20.62 -6.66
N MET A 307 -13.42 -21.38 -6.61
CA MET A 307 -12.51 -21.52 -7.76
C MET A 307 -13.19 -22.15 -8.98
N SER A 308 -14.14 -23.04 -8.76
CA SER A 308 -14.94 -23.63 -9.84
C SER A 308 -15.86 -22.60 -10.53
N ALA A 309 -16.48 -21.69 -9.76
CA ALA A 309 -17.28 -20.59 -10.29
C ALA A 309 -16.41 -19.58 -11.04
N TYR A 310 -15.25 -19.27 -10.51
CA TYR A 310 -14.28 -18.34 -11.11
C TYR A 310 -13.75 -18.86 -12.45
N ARG A 311 -13.28 -20.10 -12.52
CA ARG A 311 -12.80 -20.74 -13.76
C ARG A 311 -13.87 -20.83 -14.86
N LYS A 312 -15.15 -20.88 -14.49
CA LYS A 312 -16.26 -20.87 -15.44
C LYS A 312 -16.65 -19.46 -15.92
N GLY A 313 -15.96 -18.43 -15.41
CA GLY A 313 -16.28 -17.04 -15.71
C GLY A 313 -17.65 -16.58 -15.18
N ASN A 314 -18.16 -17.23 -14.14
CA ASN A 314 -19.48 -16.92 -13.56
C ASN A 314 -19.39 -15.87 -12.43
N VAL A 315 -18.21 -15.52 -12.00
CA VAL A 315 -17.93 -14.49 -11.00
C VAL A 315 -16.56 -13.86 -11.29
N ALA A 316 -16.45 -12.56 -11.15
CA ALA A 316 -15.15 -11.86 -11.13
C ALA A 316 -14.63 -11.71 -9.70
N ILE A 317 -13.33 -11.85 -9.50
CA ILE A 317 -12.67 -11.70 -8.20
C ILE A 317 -11.57 -10.66 -8.31
N VAL A 318 -11.54 -9.70 -7.39
CA VAL A 318 -10.66 -8.52 -7.39
C VAL A 318 -9.91 -8.41 -6.05
N ASN A 319 -8.59 -8.33 -6.03
CA ASN A 319 -7.66 -8.59 -7.13
C ASN A 319 -7.76 -10.05 -7.56
N ALA A 320 -7.35 -10.34 -8.79
CA ALA A 320 -7.44 -11.70 -9.33
C ALA A 320 -6.67 -12.70 -8.46
N ILE A 321 -7.16 -13.94 -8.43
CA ILE A 321 -6.45 -15.05 -7.78
C ILE A 321 -5.10 -15.25 -8.46
N GLY A 322 -4.05 -15.52 -7.68
CA GLY A 322 -2.68 -15.74 -8.19
C GLY A 322 -1.87 -14.48 -8.49
N ASN A 323 -2.44 -13.28 -8.29
CA ASN A 323 -1.69 -12.04 -8.49
C ASN A 323 -0.55 -11.85 -7.48
N GLY A 324 -0.54 -12.62 -6.40
CA GLY A 324 0.45 -12.54 -5.33
C GLY A 324 1.89 -12.86 -5.78
N VAL A 325 2.07 -13.51 -6.93
CA VAL A 325 3.42 -13.70 -7.48
C VAL A 325 4.10 -12.36 -7.81
N ALA A 326 3.34 -11.35 -8.22
CA ALA A 326 3.86 -10.01 -8.49
C ALA A 326 4.09 -9.16 -7.22
N ASP A 327 3.59 -9.62 -6.06
CA ASP A 327 3.76 -9.03 -4.73
C ASP A 327 5.03 -9.56 -4.01
N ASP A 328 5.68 -10.59 -4.57
CA ASP A 328 6.90 -11.20 -4.01
C ASP A 328 8.12 -10.27 -4.18
N LYS A 329 8.88 -10.08 -3.10
CA LYS A 329 10.02 -9.14 -3.09
C LYS A 329 11.19 -9.58 -3.98
N ALA A 330 11.32 -10.88 -4.30
CA ALA A 330 12.30 -11.32 -5.29
C ALA A 330 11.82 -10.96 -6.72
N ILE A 331 10.52 -11.08 -7.01
CA ILE A 331 9.93 -10.67 -8.28
C ILE A 331 10.00 -9.14 -8.46
N TYR A 332 9.80 -8.37 -7.40
CA TYR A 332 9.95 -6.92 -7.40
C TYR A 332 11.28 -6.45 -8.03
N SER A 333 12.39 -7.15 -7.80
CA SER A 333 13.71 -6.77 -8.33
C SER A 333 13.78 -6.82 -9.86
N TYR A 334 12.92 -7.59 -10.52
CA TYR A 334 12.84 -7.71 -11.98
C TYR A 334 11.86 -6.73 -12.64
N VAL A 335 11.12 -5.91 -11.87
CA VAL A 335 10.12 -4.99 -12.47
C VAL A 335 10.75 -4.00 -13.45
N PRO A 336 11.94 -3.44 -13.22
CA PRO A 336 12.64 -2.63 -14.24
C PRO A 336 12.85 -3.37 -15.56
N ASP A 337 13.22 -4.64 -15.52
CA ASP A 337 13.41 -5.47 -16.72
C ASP A 337 12.08 -5.84 -17.38
N MET A 338 11.01 -6.05 -16.58
CA MET A 338 9.65 -6.24 -17.11
C MET A 338 9.17 -5.01 -17.89
N ILE A 339 9.44 -3.80 -17.39
CA ILE A 339 9.09 -2.55 -18.09
C ILE A 339 9.80 -2.50 -19.44
N LYS A 340 11.10 -2.78 -19.47
CA LYS A 340 11.87 -2.84 -20.73
C LYS A 340 11.34 -3.90 -21.69
N TYR A 341 11.09 -5.09 -21.15
CA TYR A 341 10.65 -6.25 -21.92
C TYR A 341 9.27 -6.07 -22.55
N TYR A 342 8.28 -5.70 -21.75
CA TYR A 342 6.88 -5.61 -22.22
C TYR A 342 6.54 -4.28 -22.87
N LEU A 343 7.15 -3.18 -22.42
CA LEU A 343 6.78 -1.83 -22.90
C LEU A 343 7.82 -1.21 -23.84
N ASN A 344 9.02 -1.79 -23.90
CA ASN A 344 10.17 -1.20 -24.60
C ASN A 344 10.46 0.24 -24.14
N GLU A 345 10.34 0.48 -22.82
CA GLU A 345 10.53 1.78 -22.17
C GLU A 345 11.58 1.67 -21.06
N GLU A 346 12.22 2.79 -20.72
CA GLU A 346 13.04 2.87 -19.51
C GLU A 346 12.16 3.12 -18.28
N PRO A 347 12.48 2.51 -17.13
CA PRO A 347 11.71 2.71 -15.89
C PRO A 347 11.76 4.17 -15.44
N LEU A 348 10.60 4.79 -15.28
CA LEU A 348 10.47 6.15 -14.75
C LEU A 348 10.77 6.21 -13.25
N LEU A 349 10.15 5.31 -12.47
CA LEU A 349 10.43 5.17 -11.05
C LEU A 349 11.45 4.05 -10.86
N LYS A 350 12.56 4.38 -10.21
CA LYS A 350 13.60 3.41 -9.87
C LYS A 350 13.17 2.55 -8.67
N ASN A 351 13.62 1.31 -8.65
CA ASN A 351 13.55 0.50 -7.45
C ASN A 351 14.63 0.90 -6.45
N VAL A 352 14.37 0.70 -5.16
CA VAL A 352 15.43 0.58 -4.17
C VAL A 352 16.35 -0.59 -4.58
N PRO A 353 17.69 -0.41 -4.60
CA PRO A 353 18.61 -1.49 -4.91
C PRO A 353 18.29 -2.72 -4.06
N THR A 354 18.15 -3.87 -4.70
CA THR A 354 17.69 -5.08 -4.03
C THR A 354 18.58 -6.25 -4.43
N TYR A 355 19.19 -6.89 -3.45
CA TYR A 355 20.06 -8.04 -3.58
C TYR A 355 19.28 -9.32 -3.31
N GLN A 356 19.32 -10.28 -4.23
CA GLN A 356 18.68 -11.59 -4.06
C GLN A 356 19.66 -12.56 -3.42
N LEU A 357 19.36 -12.99 -2.18
CA LEU A 357 20.30 -13.81 -1.42
C LEU A 357 20.41 -15.27 -1.93
N ARG A 358 19.60 -15.64 -2.92
CA ARG A 358 19.78 -16.86 -3.70
C ARG A 358 21.10 -16.85 -4.51
N ASN A 359 21.55 -15.68 -4.95
CA ASN A 359 22.80 -15.48 -5.66
C ASN A 359 23.96 -15.46 -4.65
N ALA A 360 24.99 -16.30 -4.88
CA ALA A 360 26.11 -16.43 -3.95
C ALA A 360 26.85 -15.09 -3.75
N ASP A 361 27.16 -14.39 -4.84
CA ASP A 361 27.91 -13.14 -4.82
C ASP A 361 27.14 -12.03 -4.08
N GLU A 362 25.83 -11.90 -4.33
CA GLU A 362 24.96 -10.92 -3.65
C GLU A 362 24.79 -11.24 -2.17
N ARG A 363 24.75 -12.53 -1.82
CA ARG A 363 24.67 -12.99 -0.44
C ARG A 363 25.97 -12.70 0.32
N GLU A 364 27.12 -12.99 -0.28
CA GLU A 364 28.43 -12.66 0.31
C GLU A 364 28.60 -11.16 0.50
N PHE A 365 28.24 -10.36 -0.51
CA PHE A 365 28.22 -8.90 -0.41
C PHE A 365 27.32 -8.43 0.75
N THR A 366 26.11 -9.00 0.85
CA THR A 366 25.18 -8.67 1.94
C THR A 366 25.74 -9.02 3.30
N PHE A 367 26.35 -10.21 3.45
CA PHE A 367 26.93 -10.61 4.74
C PHE A 367 28.12 -9.73 5.16
N ALA A 368 28.93 -9.30 4.20
CA ALA A 368 30.05 -8.39 4.47
C ALA A 368 29.57 -6.99 4.90
N ASN A 369 28.38 -6.57 4.43
CA ASN A 369 27.84 -5.22 4.67
C ASN A 369 26.56 -5.23 5.53
N ILE A 370 26.31 -6.29 6.29
CA ILE A 370 25.01 -6.55 6.92
C ILE A 370 24.55 -5.42 7.85
N ASN A 371 25.48 -4.74 8.51
CA ASN A 371 25.19 -3.60 9.39
C ASN A 371 24.58 -2.38 8.65
N SER A 372 24.73 -2.30 7.35
CA SER A 372 24.14 -1.26 6.51
C SER A 372 22.97 -1.76 5.66
N MET A 373 22.49 -2.97 5.92
CA MET A 373 21.42 -3.61 5.17
C MET A 373 20.15 -3.81 5.99
N VAL A 374 19.02 -3.88 5.28
CA VAL A 374 17.76 -4.39 5.78
C VAL A 374 17.49 -5.70 5.04
N VAL A 375 17.45 -6.81 5.77
CA VAL A 375 17.16 -8.14 5.18
C VAL A 375 15.70 -8.50 5.45
N LYS A 376 15.00 -8.97 4.40
CA LYS A 376 13.56 -9.24 4.44
C LYS A 376 13.26 -10.62 3.84
N LYS A 377 12.21 -11.28 4.36
CA LYS A 377 11.64 -12.45 3.67
C LYS A 377 10.89 -12.00 2.41
N THR A 378 11.01 -12.78 1.33
CA THR A 378 10.41 -12.43 0.02
C THR A 378 8.88 -12.37 0.08
N ASN A 379 8.26 -13.27 0.85
CA ASN A 379 6.81 -13.38 1.03
C ASN A 379 6.27 -12.69 2.30
N GLY A 380 7.16 -12.05 3.10
CA GLY A 380 6.78 -11.36 4.33
C GLY A 380 6.00 -10.07 4.08
N SER A 381 5.11 -9.71 5.00
CA SER A 381 4.33 -8.46 4.98
C SER A 381 4.36 -7.77 6.35
N GLY A 382 3.99 -6.48 6.40
CA GLY A 382 3.85 -5.73 7.65
C GLY A 382 5.14 -5.45 8.42
N GLY A 383 6.32 -5.74 7.85
CA GLY A 383 7.60 -5.52 8.50
C GLY A 383 7.96 -6.53 9.60
N TYR A 384 7.22 -7.63 9.71
CA TYR A 384 7.55 -8.70 10.65
C TYR A 384 8.70 -9.56 10.11
N GLY A 385 9.61 -9.96 11.01
CA GLY A 385 10.73 -10.82 10.67
C GLY A 385 11.76 -10.17 9.74
N MET A 386 11.92 -8.85 9.76
CA MET A 386 13.02 -8.14 9.10
C MET A 386 14.22 -8.04 10.05
N LEU A 387 15.42 -8.17 9.49
CA LEU A 387 16.64 -7.79 10.17
C LEU A 387 17.03 -6.35 9.78
N MET A 388 17.08 -5.44 10.74
CA MET A 388 17.64 -4.10 10.58
C MET A 388 19.10 -4.15 11.04
N GLY A 389 20.03 -4.35 10.11
CA GLY A 389 21.43 -4.65 10.46
C GLY A 389 22.09 -3.62 11.38
N HIS A 390 21.75 -2.32 11.23
CA HIS A 390 22.30 -1.24 12.09
C HIS A 390 21.75 -1.26 13.53
N ALA A 391 20.66 -1.97 13.79
CA ALA A 391 19.98 -2.01 15.09
C ALA A 391 20.04 -3.40 15.75
N ALA A 392 20.50 -4.42 15.02
CA ALA A 392 20.60 -5.78 15.50
C ALA A 392 21.92 -6.03 16.25
N ASP A 393 21.87 -6.90 17.25
CA ASP A 393 23.08 -7.35 17.93
C ASP A 393 23.80 -8.47 17.12
N GLU A 394 25.03 -8.82 17.53
CA GLU A 394 25.84 -9.82 16.84
C GLU A 394 25.18 -11.20 16.81
N GLN A 395 24.47 -11.58 17.88
CA GLN A 395 23.81 -12.87 17.97
C GLN A 395 22.60 -12.94 17.01
N GLU A 396 21.81 -11.88 16.96
CA GLU A 396 20.69 -11.77 16.01
C GLU A 396 21.18 -11.85 14.57
N ILE A 397 22.27 -11.15 14.24
CA ILE A 397 22.88 -11.20 12.91
C ILE A 397 23.32 -12.62 12.55
N GLU A 398 24.03 -13.29 13.44
CA GLU A 398 24.52 -14.65 13.18
C GLU A 398 23.38 -15.68 13.06
N ASP A 399 22.34 -15.55 13.85
CA ASP A 399 21.18 -16.45 13.77
C ASP A 399 20.38 -16.19 12.48
N TYR A 400 20.27 -14.94 12.06
CA TYR A 400 19.62 -14.58 10.80
C TYR A 400 20.44 -15.06 9.58
N LYS A 401 21.79 -14.97 9.59
CA LYS A 401 22.65 -15.56 8.56
C LYS A 401 22.46 -17.06 8.44
N LYS A 402 22.34 -17.79 9.57
CA LYS A 402 22.03 -19.24 9.55
C LYS A 402 20.67 -19.52 8.92
N GLU A 403 19.66 -18.68 9.20
CA GLU A 403 18.33 -18.81 8.59
C GLU A 403 18.41 -18.59 7.07
N ILE A 404 19.12 -17.55 6.62
CA ILE A 404 19.34 -17.27 5.19
C ILE A 404 20.03 -18.46 4.49
N LEU A 405 21.07 -19.04 5.10
CA LEU A 405 21.80 -20.17 4.50
C LEU A 405 20.95 -21.43 4.35
N LYS A 406 19.91 -21.62 5.18
CA LYS A 406 18.97 -22.75 5.05
C LYS A 406 18.04 -22.60 3.86
N ASP A 407 17.64 -21.37 3.54
CA ASP A 407 16.68 -21.09 2.47
C ASP A 407 16.95 -19.72 1.81
N PRO A 408 18.07 -19.59 1.07
CA PRO A 408 18.50 -18.29 0.52
C PRO A 408 17.52 -17.65 -0.45
N ARG A 409 16.70 -18.46 -1.13
CA ARG A 409 15.68 -17.95 -2.08
C ARG A 409 14.64 -17.08 -1.39
N ASN A 410 14.32 -17.37 -0.15
CA ASN A 410 13.28 -16.66 0.59
C ASN A 410 13.74 -15.36 1.24
N PHE A 411 14.92 -14.86 0.87
CA PHE A 411 15.45 -13.61 1.41
C PHE A 411 15.97 -12.67 0.33
N ILE A 412 15.72 -11.38 0.56
CA ILE A 412 16.34 -10.27 -0.15
C ILE A 412 17.01 -9.33 0.85
N ALA A 413 17.96 -8.55 0.37
CA ALA A 413 18.54 -7.46 1.13
C ALA A 413 18.43 -6.14 0.37
N GLN A 414 18.24 -5.06 1.11
CA GLN A 414 18.22 -3.70 0.58
C GLN A 414 19.14 -2.82 1.46
N PRO A 415 19.87 -1.85 0.90
CA PRO A 415 20.59 -0.89 1.72
C PRO A 415 19.63 -0.16 2.67
N THR A 416 20.12 0.14 3.87
CA THR A 416 19.38 1.02 4.78
C THR A 416 19.28 2.40 4.16
N ILE A 417 18.07 2.85 3.82
CA ILE A 417 17.82 4.14 3.20
C ILE A 417 17.40 5.12 4.27
N SER A 418 18.01 6.29 4.25
CA SER A 418 17.56 7.43 5.03
C SER A 418 16.26 7.97 4.45
N LEU A 419 15.11 7.54 5.00
CA LEU A 419 13.81 8.05 4.59
C LEU A 419 13.76 9.58 4.72
N SER A 420 13.01 10.26 3.85
CA SER A 420 12.73 11.69 4.01
C SER A 420 12.10 12.00 5.35
N ALA A 421 12.26 13.22 5.81
CA ALA A 421 11.66 13.72 7.05
C ALA A 421 10.61 14.78 6.76
N ALA A 422 9.61 14.87 7.62
CA ALA A 422 8.64 15.94 7.61
C ALA A 422 8.40 16.46 9.03
N PRO A 423 8.08 17.75 9.18
CA PRO A 423 7.67 18.30 10.47
C PRO A 423 6.39 17.63 10.95
N CYS A 424 6.39 17.18 12.19
CA CYS A 424 5.23 16.68 12.91
C CYS A 424 4.99 17.54 14.15
N TYR A 425 3.71 17.79 14.46
CA TYR A 425 3.33 18.53 15.64
C TYR A 425 3.27 17.58 16.85
N ILE A 426 4.23 17.70 17.74
CA ILE A 426 4.40 16.80 18.90
C ILE A 426 4.64 17.65 20.14
N GLN A 427 3.76 17.51 21.14
CA GLN A 427 3.88 18.20 22.43
C GLN A 427 4.05 19.72 22.31
N GLY A 428 3.31 20.34 21.39
CA GLY A 428 3.33 21.79 21.20
C GLY A 428 4.48 22.33 20.34
N MET A 429 5.31 21.47 19.75
CA MET A 429 6.47 21.84 18.93
C MET A 429 6.48 21.06 17.61
N LEU A 430 7.16 21.61 16.61
CA LEU A 430 7.47 20.88 15.38
C LEU A 430 8.74 20.04 15.58
N GLN A 431 8.64 18.75 15.32
CA GLN A 431 9.75 17.81 15.39
C GLN A 431 9.85 17.01 14.09
N PRO A 432 11.07 16.75 13.58
CA PRO A 432 11.23 15.94 12.38
C PRO A 432 10.90 14.48 12.65
N ARG A 433 10.14 13.85 11.74
CA ARG A 433 9.86 12.41 11.74
C ARG A 433 10.08 11.85 10.35
N ARG A 434 10.59 10.61 10.29
CA ARG A 434 10.74 9.87 9.04
C ARG A 434 9.39 9.51 8.48
N ILE A 435 9.27 9.60 7.16
CA ILE A 435 8.02 9.34 6.46
C ILE A 435 8.24 8.53 5.17
N ASP A 436 7.21 7.86 4.74
CA ASP A 436 7.09 7.30 3.41
C ASP A 436 5.73 7.66 2.78
N LEU A 437 5.41 7.11 1.62
CA LEU A 437 4.17 7.38 0.92
C LEU A 437 3.63 6.11 0.28
N ARG A 438 2.35 5.81 0.48
CA ARG A 438 1.62 4.79 -0.27
C ARG A 438 0.52 5.43 -1.12
N PRO A 439 0.79 5.75 -2.40
CA PRO A 439 -0.25 6.04 -3.38
C PRO A 439 -1.12 4.82 -3.64
N TYR A 440 -2.37 5.07 -4.04
CA TYR A 440 -3.31 4.02 -4.45
C TYR A 440 -3.67 4.17 -5.92
N ALA A 441 -3.54 3.06 -6.64
CA ALA A 441 -3.88 2.95 -8.04
C ALA A 441 -5.09 2.03 -8.22
N LEU A 442 -5.95 2.38 -9.17
CA LEU A 442 -7.11 1.63 -9.58
C LEU A 442 -6.99 1.31 -11.08
N CYS A 443 -6.84 0.03 -11.41
CA CYS A 443 -6.76 -0.47 -12.78
C CYS A 443 -8.13 -1.00 -13.19
N GLY A 444 -8.68 -0.45 -14.26
CA GLY A 444 -9.95 -0.86 -14.84
C GLY A 444 -9.88 -0.91 -16.35
N PRO A 445 -10.95 -1.34 -17.04
CA PRO A 445 -10.99 -1.40 -18.51
C PRO A 445 -10.70 -0.06 -19.19
N ASP A 446 -11.04 1.06 -18.53
CA ASP A 446 -10.77 2.42 -19.02
C ASP A 446 -9.34 2.92 -18.71
N GLY A 447 -8.46 2.03 -18.24
CA GLY A 447 -7.07 2.33 -17.91
C GLY A 447 -6.78 2.47 -16.41
N ILE A 448 -5.59 2.98 -16.09
CA ILE A 448 -5.07 3.09 -14.73
C ILE A 448 -5.28 4.52 -14.20
N LYS A 449 -5.94 4.64 -13.06
CA LYS A 449 -6.16 5.92 -12.36
C LYS A 449 -5.42 5.92 -11.02
N ILE A 450 -4.62 6.94 -10.79
CA ILE A 450 -3.94 7.16 -9.52
C ILE A 450 -4.69 8.28 -8.78
N VAL A 451 -5.18 8.00 -7.59
CA VAL A 451 -5.85 9.03 -6.78
C VAL A 451 -4.83 10.06 -6.31
N PRO A 452 -5.09 11.38 -6.47
CA PRO A 452 -4.11 12.42 -6.15
C PRO A 452 -3.93 12.61 -4.65
N GLY A 453 -3.21 11.69 -4.03
CA GLY A 453 -2.95 11.56 -2.61
C GLY A 453 -2.30 10.22 -2.31
N GLY A 454 -2.29 9.87 -1.05
CA GLY A 454 -1.74 8.61 -0.57
C GLY A 454 -1.73 8.60 0.95
N LEU A 455 -1.46 7.46 1.52
CA LEU A 455 -1.19 7.36 2.95
C LEU A 455 0.28 7.72 3.20
N THR A 456 0.56 8.90 3.72
CA THR A 456 1.87 9.20 4.30
C THR A 456 1.94 8.56 5.67
N ARG A 457 2.84 7.57 5.82
CA ARG A 457 3.11 6.93 7.12
C ARG A 457 4.24 7.67 7.83
N VAL A 458 4.18 7.71 9.16
CA VAL A 458 5.10 8.49 10.01
C VAL A 458 5.71 7.59 11.07
N ALA A 459 7.04 7.59 11.19
CA ALA A 459 7.74 6.96 12.31
C ALA A 459 7.59 7.86 13.55
N LEU A 460 6.68 7.53 14.45
CA LEU A 460 6.38 8.37 15.61
C LEU A 460 7.53 8.45 16.63
N LYS A 461 8.32 7.38 16.74
CA LYS A 461 9.50 7.36 17.63
C LYS A 461 10.63 8.13 16.97
N GLU A 462 11.26 9.04 17.72
CA GLU A 462 12.42 9.80 17.27
C GLU A 462 13.57 8.86 16.83
N GLY A 463 14.18 9.16 15.68
CA GLY A 463 15.28 8.38 15.11
C GLY A 463 14.86 7.05 14.47
N SER A 464 13.62 6.61 14.62
CA SER A 464 13.14 5.37 13.99
C SER A 464 12.99 5.53 12.48
N LEU A 465 13.32 4.46 11.73
CA LEU A 465 13.05 4.29 10.30
C LEU A 465 11.79 3.45 10.05
N VAL A 466 11.17 2.92 11.10
CA VAL A 466 9.98 2.06 10.99
C VAL A 466 8.73 2.91 10.94
N VAL A 467 8.12 3.00 9.77
CA VAL A 467 6.90 3.79 9.51
C VAL A 467 5.63 2.95 9.49
N ASN A 468 5.75 1.61 9.52
CA ASN A 468 4.60 0.71 9.39
C ASN A 468 3.60 0.88 10.53
N SER A 469 2.33 1.03 10.17
CA SER A 469 1.23 1.17 11.12
C SER A 469 1.09 -0.05 12.05
N SER A 470 1.37 -1.26 11.52
CA SER A 470 1.40 -2.51 12.31
C SER A 470 2.44 -2.52 13.43
N GLN A 471 3.44 -1.67 13.36
CA GLN A 471 4.49 -1.50 14.37
C GLN A 471 4.38 -0.17 15.13
N GLY A 472 3.21 0.47 15.10
CA GLY A 472 2.93 1.69 15.85
C GLY A 472 3.27 2.98 15.12
N GLY A 473 3.45 2.95 13.80
CA GLY A 473 3.57 4.14 12.97
C GLY A 473 2.26 4.95 12.92
N GLY A 474 2.39 6.26 12.72
CA GLY A 474 1.26 7.18 12.52
C GLY A 474 1.04 7.55 11.05
N SER A 475 0.20 8.55 10.84
CA SER A 475 -0.10 9.07 9.51
C SER A 475 -0.22 10.58 9.46
N LYS A 476 -0.17 11.13 8.25
CA LYS A 476 -0.45 12.52 7.90
C LYS A 476 -1.35 12.57 6.68
N ASP A 477 -2.14 13.64 6.56
CA ASP A 477 -2.83 13.90 5.29
C ASP A 477 -1.82 14.27 4.18
N THR A 478 -1.99 13.68 3.02
CA THR A 478 -1.15 13.94 1.84
C THR A 478 -1.89 14.86 0.88
N TRP A 479 -1.33 16.04 0.64
CA TRP A 479 -1.89 17.05 -0.24
C TRP A 479 -1.16 17.07 -1.57
N VAL A 480 -1.83 16.72 -2.63
CA VAL A 480 -1.35 16.92 -3.99
C VAL A 480 -1.93 18.23 -4.51
N LEU A 481 -1.06 19.15 -4.89
CA LEU A 481 -1.49 20.45 -5.41
C LEU A 481 -1.98 20.33 -6.85
N SER A 482 -2.95 21.16 -7.22
CA SER A 482 -3.32 21.38 -8.61
C SER A 482 -2.21 22.13 -9.35
N PRO A 483 -2.07 21.94 -10.66
CA PRO A 483 -1.18 22.79 -11.47
C PRO A 483 -1.51 24.26 -11.25
N PRO A 484 -0.50 25.15 -11.32
CA PRO A 484 -0.77 26.59 -11.30
C PRO A 484 -1.80 26.94 -12.39
N THR A 485 -2.76 27.76 -12.03
CA THR A 485 -3.66 28.34 -13.06
C THR A 485 -2.84 29.22 -13.99
N PRO A 486 -2.95 29.08 -15.32
CA PRO A 486 -2.19 29.88 -16.28
C PRO A 486 -2.45 31.37 -16.14
#